data_41f13ff437421085f35e470ad7daaaa2
#
_entry.id   41f13ff437421085f35e470ad7daaaa2
#
_cell.length_a   1.000
_cell.length_b   1.000
_cell.length_c   1.000
_cell.angle_alpha   90.00
_cell.angle_beta   90.00
_cell.angle_gamma   90.00
#
_symmetry.space_group_name_H-M   'P 1'
#
loop_
_entity.id
_entity.type
_entity.pdbx_description
1 polymer ?
#
loop_
_entity_poly.entity_id
_entity_poly.type
_entity_poly.pdbx_seq_one_letter_code
_entity_poly.pdbx_strand_id
1 'polypeptide(L)'
;MNIATMNPLKILFLHDLDSSRESTKFHAIDAENKFCIDINYRNLNYQTVENFYNEIIEKIKPEMLIGHSLGAYWALKMSHIHRIPTIIANPSLQPNFRDDYLEINDFDLEHDIPQIAYIELGDEMLDMYATSTLLEQYMQVDVHEGGHHRLAHPENLNPLIEYMQQTFLQA
;
A
#
# COMPACT_ATOMS: atom_id res chain seq x y z
N MET A 1 3.13 17.45 27.28
CA MET A 1 3.59 16.21 26.65
C MET A 1 4.96 16.42 26.05
N ASN A 2 5.84 15.49 26.26
CA ASN A 2 7.17 15.57 25.69
C ASN A 2 7.20 14.83 24.35
N ILE A 3 7.19 15.57 23.27
CA ILE A 3 7.19 15.02 21.90
C ILE A 3 8.45 14.18 21.65
N ALA A 4 9.56 14.51 22.28
CA ALA A 4 10.83 13.80 22.08
C ALA A 4 10.78 12.33 22.55
N THR A 5 9.78 11.95 23.34
CA THR A 5 9.61 10.54 23.76
C THR A 5 8.78 9.72 22.80
N MET A 6 8.17 10.35 21.80
CA MET A 6 7.34 9.64 20.80
C MET A 6 8.23 9.09 19.70
N ASN A 7 8.19 7.78 19.50
CA ASN A 7 8.88 7.17 18.36
C ASN A 7 8.17 7.54 17.06
N PRO A 8 8.92 7.85 16.01
CA PRO A 8 8.31 8.05 14.70
C PRO A 8 7.56 6.79 14.23
N LEU A 9 6.43 6.99 13.56
CA LEU A 9 5.68 5.91 12.97
C LEU A 9 6.56 5.15 11.97
N LYS A 10 6.62 3.85 12.12
CA LYS A 10 7.41 2.99 11.24
C LYS A 10 6.57 2.54 10.05
N ILE A 11 6.95 2.95 8.85
CA ILE A 11 6.22 2.68 7.62
C ILE A 11 7.05 1.79 6.69
N LEU A 12 6.42 0.74 6.17
CA LEU A 12 6.98 -0.03 5.07
C LEU A 12 6.21 0.29 3.79
N PHE A 13 6.91 0.77 2.77
CA PHE A 13 6.35 1.02 1.45
C PHE A 13 6.67 -0.15 0.52
N LEU A 14 5.64 -0.64 -0.18
CA LEU A 14 5.76 -1.72 -1.16
C LEU A 14 5.65 -1.12 -2.56
N HIS A 15 6.74 -1.16 -3.32
CA HIS A 15 6.79 -0.53 -4.64
C HIS A 15 6.11 -1.37 -5.72
N ASP A 16 5.83 -0.73 -6.86
CA ASP A 16 5.19 -1.35 -8.00
C ASP A 16 6.13 -2.26 -8.79
N LEU A 17 5.54 -3.02 -9.71
CA LEU A 17 6.26 -3.78 -10.74
C LEU A 17 7.20 -2.85 -11.50
N ASP A 18 8.42 -3.31 -11.75
CA ASP A 18 9.47 -2.56 -12.44
C ASP A 18 9.88 -1.25 -11.75
N SER A 19 9.56 -1.09 -10.49
CA SER A 19 9.96 0.04 -9.66
C SER A 19 11.05 -0.40 -8.65
N SER A 20 11.37 0.47 -7.68
CA SER A 20 12.41 0.22 -6.70
C SER A 20 12.22 1.12 -5.48
N ARG A 21 13.15 1.03 -4.52
CA ARG A 21 13.22 1.93 -3.38
C ARG A 21 13.48 3.38 -3.79
N GLU A 22 13.84 3.63 -5.05
CA GLU A 22 14.00 4.98 -5.59
C GLU A 22 12.69 5.55 -6.15
N SER A 23 11.57 4.87 -5.90
CA SER A 23 10.24 5.32 -6.32
C SER A 23 9.94 6.73 -5.85
N THR A 24 9.40 7.54 -6.76
CA THR A 24 8.96 8.91 -6.42
C THR A 24 7.87 8.89 -5.36
N LYS A 25 7.05 7.83 -5.32
CA LYS A 25 5.99 7.66 -4.31
C LYS A 25 6.60 7.47 -2.92
N PHE A 26 7.63 6.65 -2.83
CA PHE A 26 8.34 6.45 -1.57
C PHE A 26 8.98 7.74 -1.09
N HIS A 27 9.67 8.44 -1.99
CA HIS A 27 10.33 9.70 -1.63
C HIS A 27 9.34 10.81 -1.27
N ALA A 28 8.12 10.76 -1.81
CA ALA A 28 7.08 11.75 -1.48
C ALA A 28 6.47 11.55 -0.09
N ILE A 29 6.65 10.39 0.52
CA ILE A 29 6.17 10.13 1.88
C ILE A 29 7.01 10.94 2.86
N ASP A 30 6.34 11.84 3.59
CA ASP A 30 6.97 12.73 4.55
C ASP A 30 6.97 12.06 5.93
N ALA A 31 7.84 11.09 6.11
CA ALA A 31 8.00 10.34 7.35
C ALA A 31 9.48 10.04 7.57
N GLU A 32 9.93 10.17 8.83
CA GLU A 32 11.33 9.95 9.17
C GLU A 32 11.71 8.47 9.17
N ASN A 33 10.79 7.59 9.55
CA ASN A 33 11.07 6.17 9.77
C ASN A 33 10.36 5.32 8.72
N LYS A 34 10.77 5.50 7.47
CA LYS A 34 10.17 4.78 6.34
C LYS A 34 11.19 3.87 5.67
N PHE A 35 10.71 2.74 5.19
CA PHE A 35 11.52 1.70 4.54
C PHE A 35 10.89 1.29 3.23
N CYS A 36 11.70 1.02 2.22
CA CYS A 36 11.30 0.38 0.99
C CYS A 36 12.42 -0.56 0.56
N ILE A 37 12.10 -1.83 0.39
CA ILE A 37 13.07 -2.85 0.03
C ILE A 37 12.84 -3.23 -1.43
N ASP A 38 13.90 -3.21 -2.23
CA ASP A 38 13.84 -3.59 -3.65
C ASP A 38 13.47 -5.05 -3.82
N ILE A 39 12.58 -5.31 -4.76
CA ILE A 39 12.25 -6.67 -5.17
C ILE A 39 11.99 -6.70 -6.68
N ASN A 40 12.53 -7.70 -7.36
CA ASN A 40 12.27 -7.90 -8.79
C ASN A 40 11.16 -8.93 -8.95
N TYR A 41 9.93 -8.45 -8.95
CA TYR A 41 8.74 -9.30 -9.03
C TYR A 41 8.74 -10.23 -10.25
N ARG A 42 9.25 -9.76 -11.39
CA ARG A 42 9.17 -10.53 -12.64
C ARG A 42 9.93 -11.84 -12.60
N ASN A 43 11.01 -11.87 -11.83
CA ASN A 43 11.89 -13.04 -11.75
C ASN A 43 11.52 -13.99 -10.60
N LEU A 44 10.48 -13.69 -9.85
CA LEU A 44 10.13 -14.43 -8.64
C LEU A 44 8.69 -14.95 -8.73
N ASN A 45 8.49 -16.21 -8.29
CA ASN A 45 7.13 -16.72 -8.20
C ASN A 45 6.40 -16.12 -7.00
N TYR A 46 5.10 -16.31 -6.98
CA TYR A 46 4.23 -15.77 -5.93
C TYR A 46 4.70 -16.15 -4.53
N GLN A 47 5.00 -17.42 -4.32
CA GLN A 47 5.39 -17.93 -2.99
C GLN A 47 6.68 -17.29 -2.50
N THR A 48 7.64 -17.07 -3.39
CA THR A 48 8.90 -16.41 -3.04
C THR A 48 8.67 -14.96 -2.59
N VAL A 49 7.80 -14.24 -3.30
CA VAL A 49 7.47 -12.85 -2.93
C VAL A 49 6.71 -12.81 -1.59
N GLU A 50 5.77 -13.72 -1.39
CA GLU A 50 5.04 -13.81 -0.13
C GLU A 50 5.99 -14.06 1.05
N ASN A 51 6.90 -15.02 0.89
CA ASN A 51 7.91 -15.32 1.91
C ASN A 51 8.81 -14.13 2.19
N PHE A 52 9.21 -13.42 1.14
CA PHE A 52 10.04 -12.22 1.25
C PHE A 52 9.37 -11.15 2.10
N TYR A 53 8.12 -10.82 1.79
CA TYR A 53 7.40 -9.79 2.56
C TYR A 53 7.10 -10.24 3.98
N ASN A 54 6.78 -11.51 4.19
CA ASN A 54 6.59 -12.03 5.55
C ASN A 54 7.87 -11.82 6.39
N GLU A 55 9.04 -12.17 5.83
CA GLU A 55 10.31 -11.99 6.53
C GLU A 55 10.64 -10.52 6.78
N ILE A 56 10.43 -9.66 5.80
CA ILE A 56 10.70 -8.23 5.92
C ILE A 56 9.84 -7.61 7.02
N ILE A 57 8.56 -7.96 7.04
CA ILE A 57 7.63 -7.43 8.05
C ILE A 57 8.01 -7.92 9.45
N GLU A 58 8.41 -9.18 9.59
CA GLU A 58 8.85 -9.70 10.88
C GLU A 58 10.12 -9.03 11.38
N LYS A 59 11.02 -8.64 10.48
CA LYS A 59 12.26 -7.95 10.84
C LYS A 59 12.06 -6.48 11.13
N ILE A 60 11.33 -5.78 10.26
CA ILE A 60 11.14 -4.33 10.36
C ILE A 60 10.08 -4.02 11.42
N LYS A 61 9.03 -4.84 11.52
CA LYS A 61 7.87 -4.62 12.39
C LYS A 61 7.21 -3.27 12.12
N PRO A 62 6.78 -3.01 10.87
CA PRO A 62 6.15 -1.74 10.54
C PRO A 62 4.79 -1.61 11.25
N GLU A 63 4.42 -0.37 11.52
CA GLU A 63 3.14 -0.04 12.11
C GLU A 63 2.10 0.33 11.06
N MET A 64 2.55 0.58 9.83
CA MET A 64 1.71 0.91 8.68
C MET A 64 2.36 0.39 7.41
N LEU A 65 1.54 -0.14 6.52
CA LEU A 65 1.97 -0.50 5.16
C LEU A 65 1.39 0.51 4.18
N ILE A 66 2.18 0.87 3.17
CA ILE A 66 1.71 1.68 2.04
C ILE A 66 2.16 0.98 0.78
N GLY A 67 1.25 0.74 -0.15
CA GLY A 67 1.58 0.09 -1.40
C GLY A 67 1.04 0.82 -2.61
N HIS A 68 1.75 0.72 -3.74
CA HIS A 68 1.34 1.28 -5.01
C HIS A 68 1.25 0.20 -6.06
N SER A 69 0.09 0.11 -6.74
CA SER A 69 -0.17 -0.81 -7.85
C SER A 69 0.06 -2.27 -7.44
N LEU A 70 1.05 -2.97 -7.97
CA LEU A 70 1.37 -4.34 -7.53
C LEU A 70 1.80 -4.36 -6.06
N GLY A 71 2.51 -3.34 -5.61
CA GLY A 71 2.84 -3.20 -4.19
C GLY A 71 1.60 -3.04 -3.31
N ALA A 72 0.53 -2.44 -3.83
CA ALA A 72 -0.74 -2.36 -3.11
C ALA A 72 -1.42 -3.72 -2.99
N TYR A 73 -1.33 -4.56 -4.02
CA TYR A 73 -1.78 -5.96 -3.95
C TYR A 73 -1.12 -6.65 -2.76
N TRP A 74 0.19 -6.54 -2.65
CA TRP A 74 0.94 -7.17 -1.56
C TRP A 74 0.65 -6.51 -0.21
N ALA A 75 0.46 -5.20 -0.19
CA ALA A 75 0.08 -4.52 1.05
C ALA A 75 -1.26 -5.03 1.57
N LEU A 76 -2.23 -5.28 0.71
CA LEU A 76 -3.50 -5.88 1.11
C LEU A 76 -3.31 -7.28 1.69
N LYS A 77 -2.53 -8.13 1.01
CA LYS A 77 -2.25 -9.49 1.50
C LYS A 77 -1.55 -9.46 2.86
N MET A 78 -0.52 -8.64 2.99
CA MET A 78 0.28 -8.56 4.21
C MET A 78 -0.47 -7.89 5.35
N SER A 79 -1.31 -6.89 5.05
CA SER A 79 -2.16 -6.24 6.04
C SER A 79 -3.08 -7.26 6.71
N HIS A 80 -3.71 -8.10 5.92
CA HIS A 80 -4.59 -9.15 6.45
C HIS A 80 -3.83 -10.17 7.31
N ILE A 81 -2.68 -10.66 6.79
CA ILE A 81 -1.88 -11.69 7.48
C ILE A 81 -1.29 -11.17 8.78
N HIS A 82 -0.70 -9.98 8.76
CA HIS A 82 0.04 -9.42 9.89
C HIS A 82 -0.77 -8.44 10.74
N ARG A 83 -2.00 -8.14 10.32
CA ARG A 83 -2.92 -7.22 11.01
C ARG A 83 -2.33 -5.83 11.18
N ILE A 84 -1.82 -5.29 10.08
CA ILE A 84 -1.18 -3.96 10.03
C ILE A 84 -2.03 -3.02 9.18
N PRO A 85 -2.38 -1.81 9.70
CA PRO A 85 -3.09 -0.81 8.91
C PRO A 85 -2.39 -0.49 7.60
N THR A 86 -3.14 -0.28 6.53
CA THR A 86 -2.58 -0.06 5.21
C THR A 86 -3.26 1.06 4.44
N ILE A 87 -2.44 1.75 3.62
CA ILE A 87 -2.91 2.68 2.60
C ILE A 87 -2.49 2.11 1.26
N ILE A 88 -3.45 1.97 0.34
CA ILE A 88 -3.19 1.45 -1.00
C ILE A 88 -3.45 2.54 -2.04
N ALA A 89 -2.53 2.69 -2.97
CA ALA A 89 -2.62 3.70 -4.02
C ALA A 89 -2.74 3.03 -5.38
N ASN A 90 -3.80 3.34 -6.12
CA ASN A 90 -4.10 2.78 -7.45
C ASN A 90 -3.77 1.28 -7.50
N PRO A 91 -4.43 0.46 -6.68
CA PRO A 91 -4.04 -0.94 -6.50
C PRO A 91 -4.32 -1.79 -7.74
N SER A 92 -3.42 -2.75 -7.98
CA SER A 92 -3.64 -3.82 -8.94
C SER A 92 -4.31 -4.98 -8.20
N LEU A 93 -5.62 -5.14 -8.36
CA LEU A 93 -6.36 -6.19 -7.65
C LEU A 93 -6.35 -7.52 -8.38
N GLN A 94 -5.96 -7.52 -9.67
CA GLN A 94 -5.91 -8.71 -10.51
C GLN A 94 -4.63 -8.68 -11.34
N PRO A 95 -3.47 -8.94 -10.71
CA PRO A 95 -2.19 -8.91 -11.44
C PRO A 95 -2.15 -9.96 -12.55
N ASN A 96 -1.68 -9.58 -13.72
CA ASN A 96 -1.64 -10.45 -14.90
C ASN A 96 -0.25 -10.60 -15.51
N PHE A 97 0.80 -10.09 -14.84
CA PHE A 97 2.17 -10.23 -15.34
C PHE A 97 2.73 -11.64 -15.16
N ARG A 98 2.08 -12.46 -14.33
CA ARG A 98 2.40 -13.87 -14.08
C ARG A 98 1.12 -14.66 -13.85
N ASP A 99 1.14 -15.92 -14.22
CA ASP A 99 -0.03 -16.79 -14.10
C ASP A 99 -0.29 -17.31 -12.68
N ASP A 100 0.72 -17.21 -11.81
CA ASP A 100 0.61 -17.72 -10.44
C ASP A 100 -0.03 -16.74 -9.46
N TYR A 101 -0.41 -15.54 -9.90
CA TYR A 101 -1.10 -14.56 -9.04
C TYR A 101 -2.61 -14.76 -9.13
N LEU A 102 -3.24 -14.83 -7.96
CA LEU A 102 -4.70 -14.88 -7.85
C LEU A 102 -5.25 -13.48 -7.61
N GLU A 103 -6.46 -13.24 -8.09
CA GLU A 103 -7.17 -12.00 -7.83
C GLU A 103 -7.37 -11.78 -6.32
N ILE A 104 -7.31 -10.52 -5.88
CA ILE A 104 -7.71 -10.15 -4.53
C ILE A 104 -9.16 -10.59 -4.31
N ASN A 105 -9.42 -11.22 -3.18
CA ASN A 105 -10.74 -11.75 -2.85
C ASN A 105 -11.34 -11.06 -1.62
N ASP A 106 -12.57 -11.43 -1.28
CA ASP A 106 -13.29 -10.83 -0.15
C ASP A 106 -12.55 -11.01 1.18
N PHE A 107 -11.85 -12.12 1.38
CA PHE A 107 -11.10 -12.36 2.61
C PHE A 107 -9.94 -11.38 2.77
N ASP A 108 -9.35 -10.96 1.66
CA ASP A 108 -8.26 -9.96 1.70
C ASP A 108 -8.77 -8.58 2.07
N LEU A 109 -10.04 -8.29 1.82
CA LEU A 109 -10.64 -6.96 1.96
C LEU A 109 -11.55 -6.82 3.17
N GLU A 110 -12.31 -7.88 3.50
CA GLU A 110 -13.33 -7.84 4.54
C GLU A 110 -12.76 -8.26 5.89
N HIS A 111 -12.20 -7.31 6.61
CA HIS A 111 -11.67 -7.51 7.95
C HIS A 111 -11.67 -6.18 8.71
N ASP A 112 -11.32 -6.25 9.99
CA ASP A 112 -11.36 -5.09 10.89
C ASP A 112 -10.07 -4.27 10.95
N ILE A 113 -9.08 -4.63 10.14
CA ILE A 113 -7.83 -3.87 10.07
C ILE A 113 -8.06 -2.57 9.28
N PRO A 114 -7.66 -1.40 9.79
CA PRO A 114 -7.87 -0.14 9.08
C PRO A 114 -7.22 -0.13 7.69
N GLN A 115 -8.00 0.29 6.69
CA GLN A 115 -7.57 0.37 5.30
C GLN A 115 -8.10 1.64 4.67
N ILE A 116 -7.27 2.32 3.89
CA ILE A 116 -7.69 3.48 3.09
C ILE A 116 -7.12 3.29 1.68
N ALA A 117 -7.94 3.56 0.67
CA ALA A 117 -7.48 3.59 -0.71
C ALA A 117 -7.35 5.03 -1.19
N TYR A 118 -6.23 5.33 -1.81
CA TYR A 118 -5.99 6.57 -2.54
C TYR A 118 -6.06 6.27 -4.04
N ILE A 119 -6.95 6.96 -4.75
CA ILE A 119 -7.24 6.67 -6.16
C ILE A 119 -7.09 7.92 -7.02
N GLU A 120 -6.25 7.83 -8.04
CA GLU A 120 -6.23 8.77 -9.16
C GLU A 120 -6.94 8.12 -10.35
N LEU A 121 -8.10 8.67 -10.70
CA LEU A 121 -9.00 8.06 -11.70
C LEU A 121 -8.43 8.05 -13.12
N GLY A 122 -7.47 8.93 -13.41
CA GLY A 122 -6.85 9.06 -14.74
C GLY A 122 -5.83 7.96 -15.06
N ASP A 123 -5.77 6.91 -14.26
CA ASP A 123 -4.89 5.76 -14.51
C ASP A 123 -5.18 5.17 -15.90
N GLU A 124 -4.16 5.17 -16.76
CA GLU A 124 -4.26 4.71 -18.15
C GLU A 124 -4.02 3.20 -18.28
N MET A 125 -3.61 2.53 -17.22
CA MET A 125 -3.28 1.10 -17.23
C MET A 125 -4.35 0.25 -16.55
N LEU A 126 -5.00 0.78 -15.52
CA LEU A 126 -5.99 0.07 -14.71
C LEU A 126 -7.27 0.87 -14.62
N ASP A 127 -8.42 0.17 -14.61
CA ASP A 127 -9.72 0.82 -14.47
C ASP A 127 -9.97 1.22 -13.01
N MET A 128 -9.60 2.43 -12.67
CA MET A 128 -9.75 2.94 -11.31
C MET A 128 -11.19 3.33 -10.97
N TYR A 129 -12.05 3.56 -11.97
CA TYR A 129 -13.48 3.77 -11.71
C TYR A 129 -14.10 2.49 -11.16
N ALA A 130 -13.86 1.37 -11.81
CA ALA A 130 -14.34 0.05 -11.33
C ALA A 130 -13.71 -0.32 -10.00
N THR A 131 -12.41 -0.08 -9.85
CA THR A 131 -11.66 -0.39 -8.63
C THR A 131 -12.18 0.42 -7.45
N SER A 132 -12.41 1.72 -7.60
CA SER A 132 -12.90 2.55 -6.50
C SER A 132 -14.31 2.13 -6.08
N THR A 133 -15.17 1.80 -7.04
CA THR A 133 -16.53 1.32 -6.75
C THR A 133 -16.50 0.03 -5.93
N LEU A 134 -15.61 -0.88 -6.30
CA LEU A 134 -15.43 -2.14 -5.54
C LEU A 134 -14.93 -1.86 -4.13
N LEU A 135 -13.89 -1.05 -4.00
CA LEU A 135 -13.23 -0.81 -2.70
C LEU A 135 -14.11 -0.02 -1.73
N GLU A 136 -15.01 0.81 -2.22
CA GLU A 136 -15.94 1.57 -1.37
C GLU A 136 -16.82 0.66 -0.51
N GLN A 137 -16.99 -0.60 -0.90
CA GLN A 137 -17.76 -1.57 -0.12
C GLN A 137 -17.01 -2.04 1.12
N TYR A 138 -15.70 -1.83 1.20
CA TYR A 138 -14.86 -2.40 2.25
C TYR A 138 -14.08 -1.37 3.05
N MET A 139 -13.81 -0.20 2.47
CA MET A 139 -12.92 0.76 3.10
C MET A 139 -13.22 2.19 2.65
N GLN A 140 -12.62 3.15 3.34
CA GLN A 140 -12.65 4.55 2.91
C GLN A 140 -11.81 4.71 1.65
N VAL A 141 -12.35 5.42 0.65
CA VAL A 141 -11.68 5.66 -0.61
C VAL A 141 -11.57 7.17 -0.84
N ASP A 142 -10.33 7.64 -0.99
CA ASP A 142 -10.01 9.03 -1.30
C ASP A 142 -9.79 9.13 -2.82
N VAL A 143 -10.81 9.61 -3.53
CA VAL A 143 -10.83 9.62 -5.00
C VAL A 143 -10.51 11.00 -5.53
N HIS A 144 -9.59 11.05 -6.50
CA HIS A 144 -9.19 12.28 -7.19
C HIS A 144 -9.37 12.10 -8.69
N GLU A 145 -9.93 13.11 -9.34
CA GLU A 145 -10.01 13.12 -10.80
C GLU A 145 -8.65 13.39 -11.41
N GLY A 146 -8.44 12.89 -12.64
CA GLY A 146 -7.16 13.03 -13.32
C GLY A 146 -6.07 12.15 -12.74
N GLY A 147 -4.84 12.61 -12.88
CA GLY A 147 -3.68 11.82 -12.48
C GLY A 147 -3.36 10.70 -13.48
N HIS A 148 -2.59 9.74 -13.04
CA HIS A 148 -2.19 8.60 -13.87
C HIS A 148 -1.67 7.46 -13.01
N HIS A 149 -1.32 6.33 -13.66
CA HIS A 149 -0.91 5.11 -12.96
C HIS A 149 0.28 5.34 -12.01
N ARG A 150 1.25 6.14 -12.44
CA ARG A 150 2.44 6.46 -11.64
C ARG A 150 2.18 7.48 -10.54
N LEU A 151 0.97 7.95 -10.38
CA LEU A 151 0.52 9.00 -9.49
C LEU A 151 1.11 10.36 -9.84
N ALA A 152 0.24 11.28 -10.23
CA ALA A 152 0.62 12.67 -10.46
C ALA A 152 0.88 13.41 -9.15
N HIS A 153 0.20 13.00 -8.08
CA HIS A 153 0.24 13.68 -6.79
C HIS A 153 0.50 12.72 -5.62
N PRO A 154 1.67 12.05 -5.60
CA PRO A 154 1.97 11.10 -4.52
C PRO A 154 2.04 11.76 -3.15
N GLU A 155 2.29 13.06 -3.08
CA GLU A 155 2.28 13.83 -1.84
C GLU A 155 0.92 13.81 -1.13
N ASN A 156 -0.16 13.51 -1.87
CA ASN A 156 -1.50 13.37 -1.30
C ASN A 156 -1.64 12.16 -0.37
N LEU A 157 -0.65 11.28 -0.35
CA LEU A 157 -0.61 10.19 0.63
C LEU A 157 -0.35 10.72 2.04
N ASN A 158 0.35 11.83 2.18
CA ASN A 158 0.73 12.35 3.50
C ASN A 158 -0.45 12.71 4.39
N PRO A 159 -1.51 13.41 3.91
CA PRO A 159 -2.69 13.62 4.74
C PRO A 159 -3.37 12.33 5.19
N LEU A 160 -3.34 11.28 4.36
CA LEU A 160 -3.93 9.99 4.71
C LEU A 160 -3.12 9.27 5.77
N ILE A 161 -1.80 9.35 5.70
CA ILE A 161 -0.90 8.80 6.72
C ILE A 161 -1.20 9.46 8.07
N GLU A 162 -1.29 10.78 8.07
CA GLU A 162 -1.58 11.55 9.28
C GLU A 162 -2.95 11.20 9.86
N TYR A 163 -3.96 11.12 9.00
CA TYR A 163 -5.31 10.73 9.39
C TYR A 163 -5.33 9.33 10.01
N MET A 164 -4.69 8.37 9.37
CA MET A 164 -4.65 6.99 9.87
C MET A 164 -3.90 6.91 11.21
N GLN A 165 -2.79 7.61 11.32
CA GLN A 165 -2.03 7.65 12.55
C GLN A 165 -2.85 8.22 13.71
N GLN A 166 -3.52 9.34 13.49
CA GLN A 166 -4.31 10.02 14.52
C GLN A 166 -5.56 9.22 14.89
N THR A 167 -6.19 8.57 13.92
CA THR A 167 -7.47 7.90 14.12
C THR A 167 -7.32 6.49 14.69
N PHE A 168 -6.31 5.75 14.24
CA PHE A 168 -6.22 4.31 14.52
C PHE A 168 -4.98 3.88 15.29
N LEU A 169 -3.91 4.66 15.29
CA LEU A 169 -2.62 4.24 15.82
C LEU A 169 -2.18 4.97 17.09
N GLN A 170 -2.86 6.02 17.48
CA GLN A 170 -2.61 6.69 18.75
C GLN A 170 -3.47 6.07 19.84
N ALA A 171 -2.81 5.62 20.88
CA ALA A 171 -3.49 5.11 22.04
C ALA A 171 -4.05 6.25 22.89
#